data_6293fc1eeb313cda2bb1f3673cc25d29
#
_entry.id   6293fc1eeb313cda2bb1f3673cc25d29
#
_cell.length_a   1.000
_cell.length_b   1.000
_cell.length_c   1.000
_cell.angle_alpha   90.00
_cell.angle_beta   90.00
_cell.angle_gamma   90.00
#
_symmetry.space_group_name_H-M   'P 1'
#
loop_
_entity.id
_entity.type
_entity.pdbx_description
1 polymer ?
#
loop_
_entity_poly.entity_id
_entity_poly.type
_entity_poly.pdbx_seq_one_letter_code
_entity_poly.pdbx_strand_id
1 'polypeptide(L)'
;MGGVLGPGHGLFHQLGSRWPDRGVSVYRVGYRIPNDLDRCAHDLACAVEMAIGAGAERVVVMGHSFGGAVAVRVAVVMTTQVYGVVTFATQSAGCEVAGALAGRPLLLFHGDRDELVPMQSSEMVRMIAGSGEVVVLPGDGHLLGRSDEIMLEKLDEWLPGVFGLAA
;
A
#
# COMPACT_ATOMS: atom_id res chain seq x y z
N MET A 1 -11.59 11.19 -1.71
CA MET A 1 -10.76 10.24 -0.96
C MET A 1 -11.23 8.82 -1.28
N GLY A 2 -10.35 7.91 -1.71
CA GLY A 2 -10.73 6.57 -2.18
C GLY A 2 -11.31 5.64 -1.11
N GLY A 3 -11.09 5.92 0.17
CA GLY A 3 -11.59 5.09 1.27
C GLY A 3 -11.31 3.61 1.05
N VAL A 4 -12.27 2.75 1.36
CA VAL A 4 -12.18 1.29 1.17
C VAL A 4 -12.19 0.84 -0.29
N LEU A 5 -12.46 1.74 -1.23
CA LEU A 5 -12.39 1.44 -2.66
C LEU A 5 -10.97 1.62 -3.22
N GLY A 6 -10.12 2.41 -2.55
CA GLY A 6 -8.77 2.73 -2.99
C GLY A 6 -8.71 3.90 -3.98
N PRO A 7 -7.50 4.19 -4.51
CA PRO A 7 -7.30 5.20 -5.55
C PRO A 7 -7.91 4.77 -6.89
N GLY A 8 -7.83 5.64 -7.87
CA GLY A 8 -8.34 5.38 -9.21
C GLY A 8 -9.85 5.14 -9.20
N HIS A 9 -10.30 4.26 -10.04
CA HIS A 9 -11.70 3.85 -10.13
C HIS A 9 -12.01 2.63 -9.24
N GLY A 10 -11.50 2.64 -8.01
CA GLY A 10 -11.74 1.58 -7.05
C GLY A 10 -10.74 0.43 -7.14
N LEU A 11 -9.45 0.74 -7.21
CA LEU A 11 -8.36 -0.22 -7.35
C LEU A 11 -8.43 -1.37 -6.34
N PHE A 12 -8.71 -1.09 -5.07
CA PHE A 12 -8.80 -2.14 -4.06
C PHE A 12 -10.00 -3.09 -4.27
N HIS A 13 -11.08 -2.57 -4.86
CA HIS A 13 -12.21 -3.40 -5.26
C HIS A 13 -11.84 -4.29 -6.45
N GLN A 14 -11.14 -3.73 -7.45
CA GLN A 14 -10.68 -4.48 -8.62
C GLN A 14 -9.72 -5.60 -8.22
N LEU A 15 -8.77 -5.34 -7.33
CA LEU A 15 -7.89 -6.37 -6.77
C LEU A 15 -8.68 -7.49 -6.07
N GLY A 16 -9.71 -7.11 -5.29
CA GLY A 16 -10.59 -8.08 -4.62
C GLY A 16 -11.35 -9.00 -5.58
N SER A 17 -11.56 -8.58 -6.82
CA SER A 17 -12.21 -9.39 -7.86
C SER A 17 -11.22 -10.24 -8.66
N ARG A 18 -9.95 -9.83 -8.77
CA ARG A 18 -8.95 -10.47 -9.64
C ARG A 18 -8.09 -11.52 -8.93
N TRP A 19 -7.77 -11.31 -7.65
CA TRP A 19 -6.75 -12.08 -6.95
C TRP A 19 -7.22 -13.33 -6.21
N PRO A 20 -8.52 -13.50 -5.84
CA PRO A 20 -8.97 -14.71 -5.18
C PRO A 20 -8.68 -16.00 -5.97
N ASP A 21 -8.80 -15.96 -7.30
CA ASP A 21 -8.50 -17.10 -8.18
C ASP A 21 -7.00 -17.49 -8.20
N ARG A 22 -6.15 -16.60 -7.67
CA ARG A 22 -4.70 -16.83 -7.50
C ARG A 22 -4.33 -17.23 -6.07
N GLY A 23 -5.32 -17.56 -5.23
CA GLY A 23 -5.11 -17.94 -3.83
C GLY A 23 -4.81 -16.75 -2.89
N VAL A 24 -5.11 -15.52 -3.30
CA VAL A 24 -4.87 -14.32 -2.50
C VAL A 24 -6.19 -13.69 -2.07
N SER A 25 -6.43 -13.63 -0.78
CA SER A 25 -7.59 -12.93 -0.22
C SER A 25 -7.31 -11.43 -0.07
N VAL A 26 -8.28 -10.60 -0.39
CA VAL A 26 -8.17 -9.13 -0.29
C VAL A 26 -9.13 -8.62 0.78
N TYR A 27 -8.57 -8.02 1.84
CA TYR A 27 -9.30 -7.37 2.92
C TYR A 27 -9.27 -5.85 2.72
N ARG A 28 -10.43 -5.22 2.65
CA ARG A 28 -10.55 -3.77 2.55
C ARG A 28 -10.91 -3.20 3.92
N VAL A 29 -10.00 -2.42 4.49
CA VAL A 29 -10.10 -1.93 5.87
C VAL A 29 -10.67 -0.52 5.89
N GLY A 30 -11.79 -0.34 6.59
CA GLY A 30 -12.33 0.98 6.94
C GLY A 30 -11.88 1.38 8.33
N TYR A 31 -11.33 2.58 8.48
CA TYR A 31 -10.86 3.08 9.77
C TYR A 31 -12.03 3.61 10.62
N ARG A 32 -12.06 3.23 11.89
CA ARG A 32 -13.06 3.69 12.87
C ARG A 32 -12.93 5.19 13.15
N ILE A 33 -11.71 5.72 13.22
CA ILE A 33 -11.43 7.14 13.42
C ILE A 33 -10.39 7.59 12.36
N PRO A 34 -10.85 8.07 11.19
CA PRO A 34 -9.96 8.53 10.14
C PRO A 34 -9.07 9.70 10.62
N ASN A 35 -7.87 9.80 10.04
CA ASN A 35 -6.85 10.82 10.35
C ASN A 35 -6.19 10.73 11.74
N ASP A 36 -6.51 9.72 12.53
CA ASP A 36 -5.74 9.37 13.72
C ASP A 36 -4.79 8.22 13.34
N LEU A 37 -3.50 8.54 13.20
CA LEU A 37 -2.51 7.60 12.66
C LEU A 37 -2.36 6.35 13.53
N ASP A 38 -2.34 6.50 14.86
CA ASP A 38 -2.15 5.37 15.76
C ASP A 38 -3.38 4.46 15.80
N ARG A 39 -4.58 5.04 15.79
CA ARG A 39 -5.83 4.28 15.75
C ARG A 39 -6.03 3.60 14.40
N CYS A 40 -5.71 4.26 13.30
CA CYS A 40 -5.77 3.65 11.98
C CYS A 40 -4.72 2.52 11.83
N ALA A 41 -3.52 2.69 12.38
CA ALA A 41 -2.51 1.63 12.41
C ALA A 41 -2.98 0.43 13.24
N HIS A 42 -3.64 0.67 14.38
CA HIS A 42 -4.24 -0.41 15.17
C HIS A 42 -5.36 -1.13 14.38
N ASP A 43 -6.24 -0.40 13.69
CA ASP A 43 -7.31 -1.01 12.88
C ASP A 43 -6.74 -1.89 11.76
N LEU A 44 -5.69 -1.42 11.08
CA LEU A 44 -5.02 -2.20 10.03
C LEU A 44 -4.27 -3.41 10.63
N ALA A 45 -3.61 -3.27 11.78
CA ALA A 45 -2.94 -4.37 12.46
C ALA A 45 -3.94 -5.47 12.87
N CYS A 46 -5.10 -5.10 13.39
CA CYS A 46 -6.18 -6.06 13.67
C CYS A 46 -6.63 -6.81 12.41
N ALA A 47 -6.72 -6.13 11.27
CA ALA A 47 -7.07 -6.79 10.01
C ALA A 47 -5.98 -7.76 9.54
N VAL A 48 -4.70 -7.43 9.75
CA VAL A 48 -3.57 -8.35 9.49
C VAL A 48 -3.67 -9.58 10.38
N GLU A 49 -3.90 -9.41 11.68
CA GLU A 49 -4.08 -10.53 12.62
C GLU A 49 -5.28 -11.41 12.23
N MET A 50 -6.39 -10.82 11.80
CA MET A 50 -7.55 -11.57 11.28
C MET A 50 -7.18 -12.41 10.04
N ALA A 51 -6.41 -11.85 9.11
CA ALA A 51 -5.98 -12.57 7.92
C ALA A 51 -5.07 -13.76 8.29
N ILE A 52 -4.13 -13.56 9.21
CA ILE A 52 -3.26 -14.62 9.73
C ILE A 52 -4.10 -15.71 10.43
N GLY A 53 -5.04 -15.31 11.27
CA GLY A 53 -5.96 -16.23 11.93
C GLY A 53 -6.84 -17.03 10.96
N ALA A 54 -7.07 -16.49 9.76
CA ALA A 54 -7.76 -17.17 8.65
C ALA A 54 -6.82 -18.01 7.77
N GLY A 55 -5.52 -18.12 8.12
CA GLY A 55 -4.56 -18.97 7.43
C GLY A 55 -3.66 -18.24 6.42
N ALA A 56 -3.64 -16.92 6.40
CA ALA A 56 -2.69 -16.20 5.54
C ALA A 56 -1.26 -16.37 6.05
N GLU A 57 -0.35 -16.81 5.20
CA GLU A 57 1.08 -16.98 5.53
C GLU A 57 1.89 -15.70 5.26
N ARG A 58 1.47 -14.92 4.28
CA ARG A 58 2.13 -13.68 3.86
C ARG A 58 1.10 -12.59 3.65
N VAL A 59 1.37 -11.41 4.17
CA VAL A 59 0.50 -10.24 4.01
C VAL A 59 1.25 -9.12 3.29
N VAL A 60 0.58 -8.48 2.34
CA VAL A 60 1.00 -7.20 1.77
C VAL A 60 0.00 -6.15 2.23
N VAL A 61 0.49 -5.07 2.81
CA VAL A 61 -0.35 -3.93 3.21
C VAL A 61 -0.29 -2.83 2.16
N MET A 62 -1.45 -2.26 1.86
CA MET A 62 -1.59 -1.21 0.85
C MET A 62 -2.31 0.01 1.42
N GLY A 63 -1.89 1.21 1.00
CA GLY A 63 -2.55 2.41 1.46
C GLY A 63 -2.42 3.60 0.51
N HIS A 64 -3.49 4.42 0.43
CA HIS A 64 -3.53 5.65 -0.36
C HIS A 64 -3.40 6.87 0.54
N SER A 65 -2.57 7.83 0.14
CA SER A 65 -2.38 9.11 0.83
C SER A 65 -1.99 8.89 2.31
N PHE A 66 -2.78 9.36 3.25
CA PHE A 66 -2.65 9.07 4.68
C PHE A 66 -2.60 7.56 4.97
N GLY A 67 -3.38 6.75 4.27
CA GLY A 67 -3.35 5.29 4.39
C GLY A 67 -2.00 4.67 4.01
N GLY A 68 -1.20 5.33 3.18
CA GLY A 68 0.17 4.92 2.88
C GLY A 68 1.07 4.98 4.12
N ALA A 69 0.98 6.07 4.90
CA ALA A 69 1.70 6.18 6.17
C ALA A 69 1.23 5.14 7.19
N VAL A 70 -0.08 4.86 7.24
CA VAL A 70 -0.63 3.77 8.08
C VAL A 70 -0.03 2.42 7.68
N ALA A 71 0.04 2.11 6.38
CA ALA A 71 0.61 0.86 5.87
C ALA A 71 2.09 0.72 6.23
N VAL A 72 2.89 1.78 6.07
CA VAL A 72 4.31 1.79 6.47
C VAL A 72 4.46 1.53 7.97
N ARG A 73 3.68 2.20 8.83
CA ARG A 73 3.74 2.01 10.28
C ARG A 73 3.41 0.57 10.69
N VAL A 74 2.36 -0.01 10.14
CA VAL A 74 1.99 -1.41 10.45
C VAL A 74 3.07 -2.38 9.97
N ALA A 75 3.62 -2.19 8.79
CA ALA A 75 4.68 -3.04 8.28
C ALA A 75 5.95 -3.01 9.15
N VAL A 76 6.28 -1.85 9.72
CA VAL A 76 7.43 -1.71 10.62
C VAL A 76 7.22 -2.46 11.94
N VAL A 77 5.99 -2.53 12.45
CA VAL A 77 5.67 -3.21 13.72
C VAL A 77 5.47 -4.71 13.50
N MET A 78 4.79 -5.11 12.42
CA MET A 78 4.42 -6.51 12.13
C MET A 78 5.44 -7.16 11.19
N THR A 79 6.69 -7.24 11.63
CA THR A 79 7.85 -7.60 10.79
C THR A 79 7.84 -9.02 10.26
N THR A 80 7.18 -9.94 10.93
CA THR A 80 7.12 -11.37 10.57
C THR A 80 5.89 -11.71 9.73
N GLN A 81 4.86 -10.87 9.75
CA GLN A 81 3.59 -11.09 9.06
C GLN A 81 3.50 -10.30 7.74
N VAL A 82 4.02 -9.05 7.74
CA VAL A 82 3.95 -8.18 6.56
C VAL A 82 5.20 -8.34 5.71
N TYR A 83 5.02 -8.89 4.52
CA TYR A 83 6.08 -9.21 3.57
C TYR A 83 6.32 -8.11 2.52
N GLY A 84 5.39 -7.19 2.34
CA GLY A 84 5.54 -6.08 1.41
C GLY A 84 4.60 -4.93 1.70
N VAL A 85 4.94 -3.76 1.18
CA VAL A 85 4.17 -2.52 1.32
C VAL A 85 3.93 -1.90 -0.04
N VAL A 86 2.70 -1.49 -0.30
CA VAL A 86 2.36 -0.68 -1.48
C VAL A 86 1.72 0.63 -1.04
N THR A 87 2.21 1.73 -1.55
CA THR A 87 1.62 3.04 -1.27
C THR A 87 1.20 3.75 -2.55
N PHE A 88 0.13 4.54 -2.46
CA PHE A 88 -0.42 5.31 -3.57
C PHE A 88 -0.51 6.77 -3.13
N ALA A 89 0.17 7.68 -3.84
CA ALA A 89 0.21 9.11 -3.53
C ALA A 89 0.44 9.38 -2.03
N THR A 90 1.40 8.67 -1.42
CA THR A 90 1.59 8.69 0.03
C THR A 90 2.19 10.00 0.51
N GLN A 91 1.71 10.47 1.67
CA GLN A 91 2.39 11.53 2.42
C GLN A 91 3.66 10.96 3.08
N SER A 92 4.66 11.83 3.31
CA SER A 92 5.87 11.45 4.06
C SER A 92 5.68 11.54 5.58
N ALA A 93 4.79 12.43 6.04
CA ALA A 93 4.45 12.54 7.45
C ALA A 93 3.88 11.22 7.98
N GLY A 94 4.45 10.70 9.05
CA GLY A 94 4.13 9.38 9.62
C GLY A 94 4.94 8.22 9.03
N CYS A 95 5.77 8.48 8.00
CA CYS A 95 6.66 7.50 7.38
C CYS A 95 8.12 7.61 7.87
N GLU A 96 8.41 8.40 8.90
CA GLU A 96 9.76 8.59 9.44
C GLU A 96 10.40 7.29 9.92
N VAL A 97 9.55 6.30 10.23
CA VAL A 97 9.95 4.96 10.65
C VAL A 97 10.28 4.01 9.50
N ALA A 98 10.16 4.44 8.24
CA ALA A 98 10.31 3.57 7.06
C ALA A 98 11.69 2.88 6.99
N GLY A 99 12.73 3.45 7.59
CA GLY A 99 14.05 2.81 7.70
C GLY A 99 14.00 1.43 8.38
N ALA A 100 13.02 1.20 9.23
CA ALA A 100 12.82 -0.09 9.89
C ALA A 100 12.09 -1.14 9.00
N LEU A 101 11.77 -0.81 7.75
CA LEU A 101 11.31 -1.81 6.77
C LEU A 101 12.40 -2.82 6.43
N ALA A 102 13.67 -2.49 6.67
CA ALA A 102 14.81 -3.41 6.61
C ALA A 102 14.90 -4.20 5.27
N GLY A 103 14.74 -3.49 4.15
CA GLY A 103 14.84 -4.06 2.81
C GLY A 103 13.61 -4.85 2.33
N ARG A 104 12.51 -4.84 3.07
CA ARG A 104 11.26 -5.44 2.60
C ARG A 104 10.78 -4.79 1.31
N PRO A 105 10.17 -5.58 0.41
CA PRO A 105 9.59 -5.07 -0.83
C PRO A 105 8.67 -3.88 -0.61
N LEU A 106 9.02 -2.74 -1.23
CA LEU A 106 8.28 -1.49 -1.12
C LEU A 106 8.03 -0.94 -2.53
N LEU A 107 6.74 -0.76 -2.87
CA LEU A 107 6.31 -0.22 -4.14
C LEU A 107 5.48 1.04 -3.90
N LEU A 108 5.85 2.16 -4.56
CA LEU A 108 5.19 3.44 -4.35
C LEU A 108 4.72 3.98 -5.70
N PHE A 109 3.42 4.22 -5.83
CA PHE A 109 2.85 4.91 -6.99
C PHE A 109 2.59 6.37 -6.66
N HIS A 110 2.93 7.29 -7.57
CA HIS A 110 2.65 8.70 -7.37
C HIS A 110 2.39 9.42 -8.69
N GLY A 111 1.35 10.25 -8.73
CA GLY A 111 1.06 11.09 -9.86
C GLY A 111 2.00 12.30 -9.93
N ASP A 112 2.54 12.61 -11.11
CA ASP A 112 3.44 13.76 -11.30
C ASP A 112 2.73 15.12 -11.24
N ARG A 113 1.39 15.11 -11.22
CA ARG A 113 0.54 16.31 -11.08
C ARG A 113 -0.27 16.29 -9.79
N ASP A 114 0.21 15.60 -8.76
CA ASP A 114 -0.44 15.61 -7.45
C ASP A 114 -0.29 16.99 -6.80
N GLU A 115 -1.42 17.69 -6.68
CA GLU A 115 -1.51 19.04 -6.10
C GLU A 115 -1.70 19.03 -4.57
N LEU A 116 -2.03 17.88 -3.98
CA LEU A 116 -2.28 17.74 -2.54
C LEU A 116 -1.06 17.22 -1.80
N VAL A 117 -0.40 16.23 -2.36
CA VAL A 117 0.82 15.62 -1.81
C VAL A 117 1.87 15.60 -2.92
N PRO A 118 2.97 16.36 -2.80
CA PRO A 118 3.97 16.39 -3.84
C PRO A 118 4.67 15.02 -4.01
N MET A 119 5.01 14.66 -5.24
CA MET A 119 5.66 13.40 -5.60
C MET A 119 6.92 13.12 -4.76
N GLN A 120 7.64 14.18 -4.38
CA GLN A 120 8.81 14.10 -3.50
C GLN A 120 8.52 13.42 -2.16
N SER A 121 7.25 13.37 -1.74
CA SER A 121 6.86 12.64 -0.52
C SER A 121 7.11 11.14 -0.66
N SER A 122 6.74 10.52 -1.78
CA SER A 122 7.04 9.10 -2.05
C SER A 122 8.54 8.84 -2.20
N GLU A 123 9.27 9.74 -2.85
CA GLU A 123 10.73 9.64 -2.95
C GLU A 123 11.41 9.73 -1.58
N MET A 124 10.93 10.63 -0.72
CA MET A 124 11.43 10.73 0.66
C MET A 124 11.19 9.44 1.44
N VAL A 125 10.00 8.85 1.34
CA VAL A 125 9.71 7.56 1.98
C VAL A 125 10.65 6.46 1.48
N ARG A 126 10.87 6.37 0.17
CA ARG A 126 11.83 5.42 -0.43
C ARG A 126 13.27 5.66 0.08
N MET A 127 13.68 6.92 0.16
CA MET A 127 15.02 7.28 0.67
C MET A 127 15.19 6.87 2.14
N ILE A 128 14.20 7.13 2.99
CA ILE A 128 14.22 6.73 4.39
C ILE A 128 14.26 5.20 4.52
N ALA A 129 13.47 4.49 3.69
CA ALA A 129 13.45 3.03 3.67
C ALA A 129 14.77 2.40 3.17
N GLY A 130 15.59 3.16 2.44
CA GLY A 130 16.84 2.69 1.83
C GLY A 130 16.66 1.72 0.67
N SER A 131 15.42 1.41 0.29
CA SER A 131 15.06 0.49 -0.79
C SER A 131 13.65 0.79 -1.30
N GLY A 132 13.24 0.13 -2.39
CA GLY A 132 11.91 0.26 -2.97
C GLY A 132 11.92 0.93 -4.35
N GLU A 133 10.78 0.84 -5.01
CA GLU A 133 10.56 1.38 -6.36
C GLU A 133 9.48 2.46 -6.31
N VAL A 134 9.76 3.63 -6.90
CA VAL A 134 8.75 4.67 -7.15
C VAL A 134 8.31 4.59 -8.61
N VAL A 135 7.04 4.32 -8.82
CA VAL A 135 6.39 4.35 -10.14
C VAL A 135 5.71 5.69 -10.30
N VAL A 136 6.27 6.54 -11.15
CA VAL A 136 5.67 7.83 -11.49
C VAL A 136 4.55 7.61 -12.50
N LEU A 137 3.38 8.19 -12.25
CA LEU A 137 2.20 8.09 -13.09
C LEU A 137 2.00 9.43 -13.83
N PRO A 138 2.38 9.51 -15.14
CA PRO A 138 2.38 10.76 -15.86
C PRO A 138 0.97 11.34 -16.05
N GLY A 139 0.81 12.61 -15.74
CA GLY A 139 -0.44 13.35 -15.90
C GLY A 139 -1.49 13.07 -14.83
N ASP A 140 -1.20 12.21 -13.86
CA ASP A 140 -2.11 11.89 -12.75
C ASP A 140 -1.94 12.84 -11.56
N GLY A 141 -3.06 13.11 -10.92
CA GLY A 141 -3.15 13.84 -9.66
C GLY A 141 -3.27 12.90 -8.46
N HIS A 142 -3.70 13.43 -7.33
CA HIS A 142 -3.76 12.72 -6.05
C HIS A 142 -4.60 11.44 -6.05
N LEU A 143 -5.66 11.39 -6.84
CA LEU A 143 -6.58 10.23 -6.87
C LEU A 143 -6.14 9.14 -7.86
N LEU A 144 -5.12 9.37 -8.68
CA LEU A 144 -4.56 8.42 -9.64
C LEU A 144 -5.60 7.83 -10.62
N GLY A 145 -6.56 8.68 -11.05
CA GLY A 145 -7.74 8.24 -11.80
C GLY A 145 -7.52 7.97 -13.30
N ARG A 146 -6.30 8.14 -13.80
CA ARG A 146 -5.96 7.90 -15.21
C ARG A 146 -5.10 6.68 -15.44
N SER A 147 -4.57 6.10 -14.37
CA SER A 147 -3.51 5.09 -14.44
C SER A 147 -3.92 3.75 -13.82
N ASP A 148 -5.22 3.43 -13.77
CA ASP A 148 -5.70 2.16 -13.19
C ASP A 148 -5.02 0.96 -13.84
N GLU A 149 -4.92 0.93 -15.18
CA GLU A 149 -4.30 -0.18 -15.91
C GLU A 149 -2.83 -0.31 -15.57
N ILE A 150 -2.07 0.80 -15.56
CA ILE A 150 -0.65 0.81 -15.23
C ILE A 150 -0.42 0.28 -13.80
N MET A 151 -1.26 0.73 -12.85
CA MET A 151 -1.16 0.26 -11.46
C MET A 151 -1.48 -1.22 -11.34
N LEU A 152 -2.52 -1.70 -12.04
CA LEU A 152 -2.91 -3.12 -12.01
C LEU A 152 -1.86 -4.01 -12.66
N GLU A 153 -1.33 -3.64 -13.83
CA GLU A 153 -0.26 -4.38 -14.52
C GLU A 153 0.98 -4.47 -13.63
N LYS A 154 1.41 -3.35 -13.05
CA LYS A 154 2.58 -3.35 -12.18
C LYS A 154 2.37 -4.19 -10.91
N LEU A 155 1.17 -4.18 -10.34
CA LEU A 155 0.83 -5.04 -9.20
C LEU A 155 0.77 -6.52 -9.60
N ASP A 156 0.25 -6.84 -10.78
CA ASP A 156 0.21 -8.20 -11.31
C ASP A 156 1.61 -8.78 -11.54
N GLU A 157 2.60 -7.94 -11.86
CA GLU A 157 4.01 -8.31 -11.97
C GLU A 157 4.71 -8.44 -10.61
N TRP A 158 4.42 -7.53 -9.69
CA TRP A 158 5.17 -7.37 -8.44
C TRP A 158 4.69 -8.32 -7.33
N LEU A 159 3.38 -8.48 -7.17
CA LEU A 159 2.78 -9.26 -6.07
C LEU A 159 3.16 -10.75 -6.07
N PRO A 160 3.24 -11.46 -7.22
CA PRO A 160 3.64 -12.86 -7.22
C PRO A 160 4.99 -13.10 -6.54
N GLY A 161 5.97 -12.24 -6.82
CA GLY A 161 7.29 -12.33 -6.20
C GLY A 161 7.26 -12.16 -4.68
N VAL A 162 6.43 -11.25 -4.18
CA VAL A 162 6.28 -11.01 -2.74
C VAL A 162 5.55 -12.16 -2.04
N PHE A 163 4.51 -12.68 -2.67
CA PHE A 163 3.76 -13.83 -2.14
C PHE A 163 4.48 -15.17 -2.34
N GLY A 164 5.53 -15.22 -3.17
CA GLY A 164 6.21 -16.48 -3.52
C GLY A 164 5.33 -17.39 -4.37
N LEU A 165 4.45 -16.81 -5.17
CA LEU A 165 3.64 -17.54 -6.14
C LEU A 165 4.47 -17.84 -7.38
N ALA A 166 4.23 -19.01 -8.01
CA ALA A 166 4.81 -19.31 -9.31
C ALA A 166 4.34 -18.30 -10.36
N ALA A 167 5.25 -17.87 -11.23
CA ALA A 167 4.93 -16.99 -12.34
C ALA A 167 4.05 -17.70 -13.37
#